data_05733de808e76ca6e4610d0e7a7e0d53
#
_entry.id   05733de808e76ca6e4610d0e7a7e0d53
#
_cell.length_a   1.000
_cell.length_b   1.000
_cell.length_c   1.000
_cell.angle_alpha   90.00
_cell.angle_beta   90.00
_cell.angle_gamma   90.00
#
_symmetry.space_group_name_H-M   'P 1'
#
loop_
_entity.id
_entity.type
_entity.pdbx_description
1 polymer ?
#
loop_
_entity_poly.entity_id
_entity_poly.type
_entity_poly.pdbx_seq_one_letter_code
_entity_poly.pdbx_strand_id
1 'polypeptide(L)'
;MKVPRDVWTTIISLENLRRAAKVTLRCGRRFKGDGAAFQFNFERNILRLQRDLSRGAYRHGRYQVFTVHEPKTRRILAAPLRDRIVHHAVHDVIEPFFDRGFIFDSYACRSGKGYHHALHRAQRFLQSNRFFLHLDVKRYFPSISHTILKGLLRRSIADINVLGLLDHIIDSSVHSADSVPAERSPSSTQLELFATERNDVRGLPIGNLTSQFFANLYLNELDQFVKHTLKCRAYLRYMDDFVLFSNDGNELKGWQRSVVELCRHKLKLELHEKGGIKRRGEGLGFLGFRIFVRHKLLKGDAVVRFTRRARQRARQISTSSMARKRYREGWRSWAAHARYGDTHGLLLHLRERHRTVQKGED
;
A
#
# COMPACT_ATOMS: atom_id res chain seq x y z
N MET A 1 -6.39 -20.18 -8.84
CA MET A 1 -6.72 -19.68 -10.18
C MET A 1 -5.40 -19.57 -10.93
N LYS A 2 -5.35 -19.94 -12.22
CA LYS A 2 -4.10 -19.95 -12.99
C LYS A 2 -4.10 -18.81 -14.02
N VAL A 3 -2.97 -18.15 -14.19
CA VAL A 3 -2.71 -17.19 -15.27
C VAL A 3 -2.49 -17.99 -16.55
N PRO A 4 -3.04 -17.62 -17.73
CA PRO A 4 -2.81 -18.28 -18.99
C PRO A 4 -1.30 -18.40 -19.30
N ARG A 5 -0.93 -19.40 -20.13
CA ARG A 5 0.48 -19.67 -20.45
C ARG A 5 1.13 -18.68 -21.41
N ASP A 6 0.33 -17.95 -22.18
CA ASP A 6 0.77 -17.08 -23.29
C ASP A 6 0.70 -15.58 -22.95
N VAL A 7 0.59 -15.23 -21.67
CA VAL A 7 0.47 -13.81 -21.24
C VAL A 7 1.75 -13.01 -21.50
N TRP A 8 2.90 -13.67 -21.66
CA TRP A 8 4.15 -12.98 -21.99
C TRP A 8 4.06 -12.13 -23.24
N THR A 9 3.50 -12.67 -24.33
CA THR A 9 3.32 -11.95 -25.59
C THR A 9 2.46 -10.69 -25.42
N THR A 10 1.42 -10.77 -24.58
CA THR A 10 0.58 -9.63 -24.24
C THR A 10 1.34 -8.58 -23.42
N ILE A 11 2.12 -9.01 -22.44
CA ILE A 11 2.91 -8.10 -21.59
C ILE A 11 3.89 -7.28 -22.43
N ILE A 12 4.63 -7.92 -23.35
CA ILE A 12 5.65 -7.26 -24.17
C ILE A 12 5.11 -6.64 -25.46
N SER A 13 3.81 -6.73 -25.72
CA SER A 13 3.21 -6.14 -26.92
C SER A 13 3.42 -4.62 -26.97
N LEU A 14 3.62 -4.07 -28.17
CA LEU A 14 3.78 -2.62 -28.35
C LEU A 14 2.57 -1.84 -27.83
N GLU A 15 1.38 -2.38 -28.03
CA GLU A 15 0.15 -1.77 -27.56
C GLU A 15 0.14 -1.65 -26.03
N ASN A 16 0.43 -2.74 -25.32
CA ASN A 16 0.48 -2.75 -23.87
C ASN A 16 1.57 -1.82 -23.32
N LEU A 17 2.78 -1.86 -23.88
CA LEU A 17 3.89 -0.99 -23.48
C LEU A 17 3.58 0.50 -23.73
N ARG A 18 2.96 0.85 -24.85
CA ARG A 18 2.49 2.23 -25.12
C ARG A 18 1.42 2.66 -24.10
N ARG A 19 0.46 1.79 -23.78
CA ARG A 19 -0.57 2.05 -22.78
C ARG A 19 0.07 2.28 -21.40
N ALA A 20 0.98 1.41 -20.98
CA ALA A 20 1.71 1.52 -19.72
C ALA A 20 2.53 2.82 -19.64
N ALA A 21 3.21 3.19 -20.73
CA ALA A 21 3.95 4.44 -20.83
C ALA A 21 3.04 5.67 -20.70
N LYS A 22 1.91 5.69 -21.42
CA LYS A 22 0.92 6.78 -21.34
C LYS A 22 0.39 6.94 -19.91
N VAL A 23 0.11 5.84 -19.20
CA VAL A 23 -0.34 5.88 -17.79
C VAL A 23 0.77 6.42 -16.90
N THR A 24 2.01 5.96 -17.06
CA THR A 24 3.15 6.40 -16.26
C THR A 24 3.47 7.89 -16.43
N LEU A 25 3.27 8.41 -17.65
CA LEU A 25 3.53 9.81 -18.01
C LEU A 25 2.39 10.80 -17.68
N ARG A 26 1.30 10.33 -17.09
CA ARG A 26 0.16 11.17 -16.66
C ARG A 26 0.57 12.22 -15.61
N CYS A 27 -0.34 13.14 -15.32
CA CYS A 27 -0.21 14.16 -14.27
C CYS A 27 1.01 15.09 -14.46
N GLY A 28 1.29 15.48 -15.70
CA GLY A 28 2.34 16.44 -16.05
C GLY A 28 3.77 15.88 -16.03
N ARG A 29 3.96 14.60 -15.73
CA ARG A 29 5.29 13.96 -15.73
C ARG A 29 5.96 13.99 -17.12
N ARG A 30 5.17 13.94 -18.21
CA ARG A 30 5.66 14.04 -19.60
C ARG A 30 6.40 15.34 -19.92
N PHE A 31 6.29 16.36 -19.07
CA PHE A 31 6.93 17.67 -19.27
C PHE A 31 8.13 17.91 -18.36
N LYS A 32 8.55 16.94 -17.55
CA LYS A 32 9.58 17.12 -16.52
C LYS A 32 10.60 15.99 -16.53
N GLY A 33 11.88 16.36 -16.44
CA GLY A 33 13.00 15.44 -16.22
C GLY A 33 13.01 14.23 -17.17
N ASP A 34 13.13 13.04 -16.62
CA ASP A 34 13.17 11.75 -17.34
C ASP A 34 11.90 11.49 -18.17
N GLY A 35 10.76 12.02 -17.72
CA GLY A 35 9.50 11.93 -18.47
C GLY A 35 9.51 12.70 -19.76
N ALA A 36 10.07 13.92 -19.78
CA ALA A 36 10.20 14.74 -20.99
C ALA A 36 11.18 14.10 -21.98
N ALA A 37 12.33 13.63 -21.49
CA ALA A 37 13.32 12.94 -22.32
C ALA A 37 12.75 11.64 -22.94
N PHE A 38 11.96 10.88 -22.17
CA PHE A 38 11.28 9.69 -22.70
C PHE A 38 10.23 10.05 -23.76
N GLN A 39 9.44 11.08 -23.50
CA GLN A 39 8.39 11.54 -24.40
C GLN A 39 8.95 12.04 -25.73
N PHE A 40 10.11 12.71 -25.73
CA PHE A 40 10.76 13.24 -26.94
C PHE A 40 11.09 12.13 -27.96
N ASN A 41 11.53 10.96 -27.48
CA ASN A 41 11.82 9.79 -28.32
C ASN A 41 10.86 8.62 -28.02
N PHE A 42 9.57 8.90 -27.85
CA PHE A 42 8.59 7.95 -27.32
C PHE A 42 8.60 6.60 -28.06
N GLU A 43 8.42 6.59 -29.36
CA GLU A 43 8.35 5.34 -30.15
C GLU A 43 9.67 4.57 -30.13
N ARG A 44 10.79 5.26 -30.29
CA ARG A 44 12.12 4.65 -30.22
C ARG A 44 12.37 4.00 -28.85
N ASN A 45 11.96 4.67 -27.77
CA ASN A 45 12.12 4.17 -26.40
C ASN A 45 11.22 2.95 -26.15
N ILE A 46 10.00 2.93 -26.66
CA ILE A 46 9.10 1.77 -26.56
C ILE A 46 9.65 0.57 -27.34
N LEU A 47 10.09 0.77 -28.58
CA LEU A 47 10.69 -0.30 -29.40
C LEU A 47 11.96 -0.86 -28.75
N ARG A 48 12.80 0.00 -28.17
CA ARG A 48 13.99 -0.44 -27.42
C ARG A 48 13.59 -1.27 -26.20
N LEU A 49 12.62 -0.80 -25.43
CA LEU A 49 12.13 -1.52 -24.25
C LEU A 49 11.56 -2.88 -24.59
N GLN A 50 10.75 -2.97 -25.67
CA GLN A 50 10.22 -4.23 -26.17
C GLN A 50 11.33 -5.20 -26.56
N ARG A 51 12.33 -4.72 -27.30
CA ARG A 51 13.48 -5.52 -27.71
C ARG A 51 14.26 -6.06 -26.51
N ASP A 52 14.50 -5.22 -25.50
CA ASP A 52 15.21 -5.62 -24.29
C ASP A 52 14.44 -6.69 -23.52
N LEU A 53 13.11 -6.57 -23.42
CA LEU A 53 12.25 -7.58 -22.78
C LEU A 53 12.22 -8.88 -23.58
N SER A 54 12.02 -8.82 -24.90
CA SER A 54 11.93 -10.00 -25.77
C SER A 54 13.23 -10.82 -25.79
N ARG A 55 14.38 -10.16 -25.62
CA ARG A 55 15.70 -10.81 -25.61
C ARG A 55 16.18 -11.22 -24.22
N GLY A 56 15.39 -10.99 -23.17
CA GLY A 56 15.81 -11.21 -21.78
C GLY A 56 16.96 -10.28 -21.33
N ALA A 57 17.22 -9.21 -22.09
CA ALA A 57 18.26 -8.24 -21.81
C ALA A 57 17.81 -7.10 -20.88
N TYR A 58 16.53 -7.08 -20.50
CA TYR A 58 16.02 -6.09 -19.56
C TYR A 58 16.71 -6.24 -18.20
N ARG A 59 17.18 -5.10 -17.67
CA ARG A 59 17.70 -4.99 -16.30
C ARG A 59 17.04 -3.80 -15.62
N HIS A 60 16.60 -3.99 -14.38
CA HIS A 60 16.03 -2.94 -13.56
C HIS A 60 17.09 -1.89 -13.21
N GLY A 61 16.75 -0.62 -13.36
CA GLY A 61 17.64 0.49 -13.01
C GLY A 61 17.71 0.74 -11.50
N ARG A 62 18.64 1.57 -11.08
CA ARG A 62 18.80 1.94 -9.65
C ARG A 62 17.62 2.79 -9.18
N TYR A 63 17.11 2.48 -7.98
CA TYR A 63 16.06 3.26 -7.35
C TYR A 63 16.55 4.64 -6.92
N GLN A 64 15.70 5.63 -7.07
CA GLN A 64 15.87 6.94 -6.44
C GLN A 64 15.29 6.88 -5.03
N VAL A 65 16.10 7.19 -4.03
CA VAL A 65 15.72 7.10 -2.62
C VAL A 65 15.42 8.49 -2.09
N PHE A 66 14.24 8.65 -1.46
CA PHE A 66 13.90 9.87 -0.73
C PHE A 66 13.05 9.54 0.49
N THR A 67 13.08 10.42 1.48
CA THR A 67 12.35 10.24 2.74
C THR A 67 11.11 11.13 2.79
N VAL A 68 9.99 10.53 3.16
CA VAL A 68 8.74 11.24 3.47
C VAL A 68 8.51 11.18 4.96
N HIS A 69 8.34 12.34 5.61
CA HIS A 69 8.29 12.44 7.08
C HIS A 69 6.88 12.39 7.66
N GLU A 70 5.83 12.45 6.85
CA GLU A 70 4.45 12.50 7.35
C GLU A 70 3.52 11.50 6.65
N PRO A 71 2.61 10.83 7.39
CA PRO A 71 2.36 10.92 8.84
C PRO A 71 3.38 10.18 9.71
N LYS A 72 4.19 9.31 9.11
CA LYS A 72 5.33 8.59 9.70
C LYS A 72 6.49 8.72 8.74
N THR A 73 7.70 8.78 9.25
CA THR A 73 8.90 8.74 8.42
C THR A 73 8.98 7.43 7.66
N ARG A 74 9.05 7.55 6.33
CA ARG A 74 9.15 6.41 5.41
C ARG A 74 10.20 6.68 4.35
N ARG A 75 11.06 5.73 4.13
CA ARG A 75 11.99 5.71 3.01
C ARG A 75 11.25 5.17 1.78
N ILE A 76 11.18 5.99 0.74
CA ILE A 76 10.52 5.65 -0.53
C ILE A 76 11.60 5.33 -1.56
N LEU A 77 11.43 4.21 -2.25
CA LEU A 77 12.30 3.80 -3.34
C LEU A 77 11.52 3.95 -4.66
N ALA A 78 11.78 5.02 -5.39
CA ALA A 78 11.13 5.27 -6.66
C ALA A 78 11.90 4.59 -7.80
N ALA A 79 11.27 3.68 -8.50
CA ALA A 79 11.83 3.09 -9.70
C ALA A 79 12.00 4.13 -10.81
N PRO A 80 13.04 4.05 -11.66
CA PRO A 80 13.19 4.84 -12.88
C PRO A 80 11.94 4.77 -13.76
N LEU A 81 11.73 5.75 -14.62
CA LEU A 81 10.56 5.82 -15.49
C LEU A 81 10.38 4.56 -16.35
N ARG A 82 11.47 4.08 -16.95
CA ARG A 82 11.51 2.86 -17.78
C ARG A 82 10.98 1.67 -17.02
N ASP A 83 11.41 1.50 -15.78
CA ASP A 83 11.03 0.36 -14.95
C ASP A 83 9.58 0.50 -14.46
N ARG A 84 9.12 1.72 -14.16
CA ARG A 84 7.69 1.95 -13.88
C ARG A 84 6.79 1.59 -15.05
N ILE A 85 7.24 1.78 -16.30
CA ILE A 85 6.50 1.34 -17.49
C ILE A 85 6.41 -0.19 -17.51
N VAL A 86 7.51 -0.90 -17.21
CA VAL A 86 7.50 -2.37 -17.11
C VAL A 86 6.60 -2.84 -15.97
N HIS A 87 6.65 -2.19 -14.82
CA HIS A 87 5.76 -2.49 -13.69
C HIS A 87 4.28 -2.36 -14.07
N HIS A 88 3.90 -1.30 -14.79
CA HIS A 88 2.54 -1.15 -15.31
C HIS A 88 2.21 -2.21 -16.36
N ALA A 89 3.12 -2.48 -17.30
CA ALA A 89 2.88 -3.44 -18.36
C ALA A 89 2.63 -4.86 -17.84
N VAL A 90 3.38 -5.32 -16.84
CA VAL A 90 3.18 -6.63 -16.24
C VAL A 90 1.97 -6.65 -15.30
N HIS A 91 1.82 -5.64 -14.45
CA HIS A 91 0.72 -5.54 -13.49
C HIS A 91 -0.64 -5.56 -14.18
N ASP A 92 -0.85 -4.70 -15.17
CA ASP A 92 -2.15 -4.54 -15.84
C ASP A 92 -2.63 -5.82 -16.55
N VAL A 93 -1.70 -6.72 -16.89
CA VAL A 93 -2.02 -8.00 -17.53
C VAL A 93 -2.28 -9.10 -16.51
N ILE A 94 -1.50 -9.18 -15.43
CA ILE A 94 -1.60 -10.30 -14.48
C ILE A 94 -2.58 -10.03 -13.34
N GLU A 95 -2.71 -8.78 -12.87
CA GLU A 95 -3.54 -8.42 -11.71
C GLU A 95 -4.99 -8.90 -11.82
N PRO A 96 -5.70 -8.79 -12.97
CA PRO A 96 -7.08 -9.23 -13.07
C PRO A 96 -7.28 -10.72 -12.80
N PHE A 97 -6.28 -11.56 -13.04
CA PHE A 97 -6.35 -13.00 -12.73
C PHE A 97 -6.24 -13.24 -11.23
N PHE A 98 -5.39 -12.50 -10.54
CA PHE A 98 -5.23 -12.60 -9.08
C PHE A 98 -6.38 -11.96 -8.33
N ASP A 99 -6.89 -10.82 -8.81
CA ASP A 99 -7.99 -10.08 -8.15
C ASP A 99 -9.25 -10.93 -7.99
N ARG A 100 -9.55 -11.80 -8.96
CA ARG A 100 -10.66 -12.78 -8.88
C ARG A 100 -10.49 -13.78 -7.74
N GLY A 101 -9.25 -14.05 -7.31
CA GLY A 101 -8.94 -14.95 -6.20
C GLY A 101 -8.90 -14.28 -4.84
N PHE A 102 -8.94 -12.95 -4.78
CA PHE A 102 -8.94 -12.22 -3.53
C PHE A 102 -10.33 -12.22 -2.89
N ILE A 103 -10.38 -12.26 -1.57
CA ILE A 103 -11.65 -12.17 -0.86
C ILE A 103 -12.37 -10.84 -1.17
N PHE A 104 -13.70 -10.85 -1.06
CA PHE A 104 -14.49 -9.62 -1.29
C PHE A 104 -14.05 -8.47 -0.37
N ASP A 105 -13.77 -8.75 0.88
CA ASP A 105 -13.49 -7.78 1.93
C ASP A 105 -12.00 -7.38 2.08
N SER A 106 -11.19 -7.52 1.00
CA SER A 106 -9.88 -6.90 0.85
C SER A 106 -10.00 -5.63 -0.01
N TYR A 107 -9.54 -4.48 0.50
CA TYR A 107 -9.92 -3.16 -0.03
C TYR A 107 -8.78 -2.31 -0.58
N ALA A 108 -7.54 -2.58 -0.24
CA ALA A 108 -6.41 -1.75 -0.67
C ALA A 108 -5.95 -2.08 -2.09
N CYS A 109 -5.66 -1.04 -2.89
CA CYS A 109 -5.06 -1.17 -4.22
C CYS A 109 -5.82 -2.12 -5.17
N ARG A 110 -7.14 -2.14 -5.11
CA ARG A 110 -8.03 -2.92 -5.98
C ARG A 110 -9.05 -2.03 -6.65
N SER A 111 -9.36 -2.32 -7.93
CA SER A 111 -10.37 -1.57 -8.69
C SER A 111 -11.77 -1.72 -8.05
N GLY A 112 -12.54 -0.63 -7.99
CA GLY A 112 -13.87 -0.62 -7.39
C GLY A 112 -13.92 -0.79 -5.86
N LYS A 113 -12.77 -0.88 -5.19
CA LYS A 113 -12.63 -0.98 -3.72
C LYS A 113 -12.15 0.34 -3.13
N GLY A 114 -11.24 0.30 -2.21
CA GLY A 114 -10.58 1.47 -1.65
C GLY A 114 -11.09 1.84 -0.26
N TYR A 115 -10.56 2.90 0.20
CA TYR A 115 -10.63 3.39 1.57
C TYR A 115 -12.05 3.62 2.09
N HIS A 116 -12.91 4.27 1.30
CA HIS A 116 -14.26 4.61 1.75
C HIS A 116 -15.17 3.38 1.86
N HIS A 117 -15.04 2.45 0.91
CA HIS A 117 -15.77 1.18 0.97
C HIS A 117 -15.35 0.35 2.19
N ALA A 118 -14.04 0.35 2.53
CA ALA A 118 -13.54 -0.31 3.74
C ALA A 118 -14.16 0.28 5.02
N LEU A 119 -14.25 1.62 5.13
CA LEU A 119 -14.88 2.29 6.28
C LEU A 119 -16.36 1.94 6.42
N HIS A 120 -17.13 1.96 5.33
CA HIS A 120 -18.53 1.57 5.34
C HIS A 120 -18.71 0.11 5.74
N ARG A 121 -17.87 -0.78 5.20
CA ARG A 121 -17.93 -2.20 5.53
C ARG A 121 -17.59 -2.46 6.99
N ALA A 122 -16.56 -1.80 7.52
CA ALA A 122 -16.20 -1.88 8.93
C ALA A 122 -17.37 -1.46 9.83
N GLN A 123 -18.07 -0.39 9.48
CA GLN A 123 -19.24 0.08 10.24
C GLN A 123 -20.37 -0.94 10.21
N ARG A 124 -20.69 -1.55 9.07
CA ARG A 124 -21.69 -2.62 8.97
C ARG A 124 -21.34 -3.82 9.84
N PHE A 125 -20.07 -4.22 9.88
CA PHE A 125 -19.63 -5.30 10.76
C PHE A 125 -19.74 -4.93 12.24
N LEU A 126 -19.47 -3.69 12.64
CA LEU A 126 -19.71 -3.21 14.01
C LEU A 126 -21.19 -3.19 14.38
N GLN A 127 -22.11 -2.94 13.44
CA GLN A 127 -23.55 -3.00 13.68
C GLN A 127 -24.01 -4.42 14.03
N SER A 128 -23.44 -5.43 13.37
CA SER A 128 -23.85 -6.83 13.48
C SER A 128 -23.08 -7.64 14.52
N ASN A 129 -21.97 -7.11 15.09
CA ASN A 129 -21.11 -7.84 16.01
C ASN A 129 -20.83 -7.05 17.29
N ARG A 130 -20.69 -7.75 18.43
CA ARG A 130 -20.46 -7.15 19.75
C ARG A 130 -18.99 -6.82 20.01
N PHE A 131 -18.08 -7.62 19.44
CA PHE A 131 -16.65 -7.54 19.69
C PHE A 131 -15.88 -7.42 18.37
N PHE A 132 -14.68 -6.85 18.43
CA PHE A 132 -13.74 -6.84 17.32
C PHE A 132 -12.30 -7.01 17.80
N LEU A 133 -11.48 -7.58 16.95
CA LEU A 133 -10.04 -7.70 17.10
C LEU A 133 -9.36 -6.99 15.93
N HIS A 134 -8.55 -5.96 16.24
CA HIS A 134 -7.84 -5.16 15.26
C HIS A 134 -6.35 -5.49 15.32
N LEU A 135 -5.80 -5.97 14.21
CA LEU A 135 -4.42 -6.41 14.08
C LEU A 135 -3.74 -5.68 12.90
N ASP A 136 -2.42 -5.58 12.96
CA ASP A 136 -1.58 -4.90 11.97
C ASP A 136 -0.22 -5.61 11.87
N VAL A 137 0.33 -5.72 10.68
CA VAL A 137 1.64 -6.36 10.49
C VAL A 137 2.76 -5.37 10.79
N LYS A 138 3.72 -5.80 11.63
CA LYS A 138 4.91 -4.99 11.92
C LYS A 138 5.77 -4.83 10.67
N ARG A 139 6.09 -3.57 10.33
CA ARG A 139 7.01 -3.24 9.23
C ARG A 139 6.74 -4.04 7.96
N TYR A 140 5.48 -4.14 7.53
CA TYR A 140 5.01 -5.12 6.55
C TYR A 140 5.87 -5.20 5.28
N PHE A 141 6.04 -4.11 4.52
CA PHE A 141 6.83 -4.13 3.28
C PHE A 141 8.28 -4.61 3.48
N PRO A 142 9.01 -4.15 4.49
CA PRO A 142 10.35 -4.67 4.80
C PRO A 142 10.38 -6.13 5.25
N SER A 143 9.27 -6.69 5.72
CA SER A 143 9.22 -8.06 6.28
C SER A 143 8.84 -9.14 5.26
N ILE A 144 8.42 -8.76 4.05
CA ILE A 144 7.99 -9.72 3.02
C ILE A 144 9.19 -10.56 2.56
N SER A 145 9.09 -11.88 2.72
CA SER A 145 10.09 -12.85 2.26
C SER A 145 10.01 -13.03 0.74
N HIS A 146 11.13 -12.86 0.05
CA HIS A 146 11.22 -13.09 -1.40
C HIS A 146 10.94 -14.55 -1.76
N THR A 147 11.47 -15.49 -0.97
CA THR A 147 11.27 -16.93 -1.18
C THR A 147 9.78 -17.31 -1.15
N ILE A 148 9.07 -16.87 -0.12
CA ILE A 148 7.63 -17.13 0.01
C ILE A 148 6.85 -16.45 -1.14
N LEU A 149 7.13 -15.18 -1.43
CA LEU A 149 6.45 -14.43 -2.48
C LEU A 149 6.62 -15.08 -3.85
N LYS A 150 7.85 -15.45 -4.21
CA LYS A 150 8.14 -16.16 -5.46
C LYS A 150 7.44 -17.51 -5.52
N GLY A 151 7.37 -18.23 -4.40
CA GLY A 151 6.60 -19.48 -4.28
C GLY A 151 5.10 -19.27 -4.55
N LEU A 152 4.50 -18.19 -4.02
CA LEU A 152 3.09 -17.85 -4.27
C LEU A 152 2.82 -17.53 -5.74
N LEU A 153 3.72 -16.78 -6.40
CA LEU A 153 3.62 -16.48 -7.83
C LEU A 153 3.68 -17.74 -8.68
N ARG A 154 4.61 -18.66 -8.40
CA ARG A 154 4.78 -19.94 -9.13
C ARG A 154 3.59 -20.88 -9.01
N ARG A 155 2.78 -20.76 -7.95
CA ARG A 155 1.53 -21.55 -7.84
C ARG A 155 0.48 -21.13 -8.87
N SER A 156 0.51 -19.87 -9.32
CA SER A 156 -0.52 -19.27 -10.18
C SER A 156 -0.06 -19.00 -11.60
N ILE A 157 1.22 -18.76 -11.81
CA ILE A 157 1.83 -18.42 -13.10
C ILE A 157 2.68 -19.60 -13.58
N ALA A 158 2.38 -20.08 -14.78
CA ALA A 158 3.15 -21.15 -15.42
C ALA A 158 4.18 -20.63 -16.45
N ASP A 159 3.99 -19.38 -16.96
CA ASP A 159 4.86 -18.77 -17.95
C ASP A 159 6.21 -18.41 -17.34
N ILE A 160 7.28 -19.06 -17.80
CA ILE A 160 8.63 -18.90 -17.25
C ILE A 160 9.23 -17.51 -17.51
N ASN A 161 8.87 -16.86 -18.63
CA ASN A 161 9.35 -15.52 -18.96
C ASN A 161 8.73 -14.48 -18.03
N VAL A 162 7.43 -14.65 -17.72
CA VAL A 162 6.74 -13.81 -16.75
C VAL A 162 7.33 -13.99 -15.36
N LEU A 163 7.54 -15.24 -14.92
CA LEU A 163 8.17 -15.53 -13.63
C LEU A 163 9.58 -14.94 -13.55
N GLY A 164 10.38 -15.08 -14.60
CA GLY A 164 11.73 -14.50 -14.68
C GLY A 164 11.72 -12.97 -14.54
N LEU A 165 10.77 -12.29 -15.20
CA LEU A 165 10.61 -10.84 -15.09
C LEU A 165 10.18 -10.43 -13.67
N LEU A 166 9.23 -11.15 -13.07
CA LEU A 166 8.75 -10.87 -11.71
C LEU A 166 9.85 -11.12 -10.66
N ASP A 167 10.61 -12.22 -10.79
CA ASP A 167 11.75 -12.49 -9.94
C ASP A 167 12.79 -11.38 -10.02
N HIS A 168 13.09 -10.90 -11.23
CA HIS A 168 14.02 -9.79 -11.45
C HIS A 168 13.52 -8.47 -10.80
N ILE A 169 12.22 -8.18 -10.89
CA ILE A 169 11.61 -7.02 -10.23
C ILE A 169 11.68 -7.15 -8.69
N ILE A 170 11.41 -8.34 -8.15
CA ILE A 170 11.46 -8.60 -6.70
C ILE A 170 12.91 -8.44 -6.20
N ASP A 171 13.87 -9.03 -6.88
CA ASP A 171 15.29 -9.02 -6.47
C ASP A 171 15.94 -7.64 -6.64
N SER A 172 15.42 -6.78 -7.52
CA SER A 172 15.96 -5.44 -7.73
C SER A 172 15.96 -4.56 -6.46
N SER A 173 15.14 -4.89 -5.47
CA SER A 173 15.09 -4.18 -4.19
C SER A 173 16.32 -4.40 -3.31
N VAL A 174 16.98 -5.55 -3.43
CA VAL A 174 18.15 -5.95 -2.62
C VAL A 174 19.34 -5.06 -2.91
N HIS A 175 19.64 -4.84 -4.19
CA HIS A 175 20.79 -4.03 -4.64
C HIS A 175 20.66 -2.53 -4.24
N SER A 176 19.49 -2.10 -3.81
CA SER A 176 19.26 -0.71 -3.36
C SER A 176 19.33 -0.58 -1.83
N ALA A 177 19.26 -1.69 -1.10
CA ALA A 177 19.40 -1.70 0.36
C ALA A 177 20.87 -1.61 0.80
N ASP A 178 21.79 -2.21 0.03
CA ASP A 178 23.22 -2.27 0.34
C ASP A 178 23.95 -0.91 0.23
N SER A 179 23.33 0.09 -0.36
CA SER A 179 23.91 1.44 -0.51
C SER A 179 23.67 2.38 0.68
N VAL A 180 23.11 1.88 1.80
CA VAL A 180 22.97 2.69 3.03
C VAL A 180 23.28 1.82 4.25
N PRO A 181 24.22 2.25 5.14
CA PRO A 181 24.53 1.52 6.35
C PRO A 181 23.25 1.28 7.16
N ALA A 182 22.94 0.03 7.47
CA ALA A 182 22.02 -0.27 8.54
C ALA A 182 22.56 0.42 9.78
N GLU A 183 21.77 1.27 10.44
CA GLU A 183 22.07 1.69 11.80
C GLU A 183 22.23 0.41 12.63
N ARG A 184 23.47 0.06 12.91
CA ARG A 184 23.82 -1.03 13.79
C ARG A 184 23.31 -0.67 15.17
N SER A 185 22.27 -1.33 15.62
CA SER A 185 21.99 -1.38 17.05
C SER A 185 23.16 -2.10 17.72
N PRO A 186 23.81 -1.48 18.73
CA PRO A 186 24.93 -2.10 19.40
C PRO A 186 24.42 -3.09 20.46
N SER A 187 24.07 -4.30 20.04
CA SER A 187 23.97 -5.46 20.96
C SER A 187 23.56 -6.73 20.23
N SER A 188 24.52 -7.44 19.63
CA SER A 188 24.42 -8.89 19.43
C SER A 188 25.76 -9.48 18.96
N THR A 189 26.75 -9.47 19.84
CA THR A 189 28.06 -10.11 19.60
C THR A 189 28.14 -11.52 20.19
N GLN A 190 27.04 -12.25 20.29
CA GLN A 190 27.05 -13.64 20.75
C GLN A 190 25.83 -14.40 20.24
N LEU A 191 25.80 -14.79 18.97
CA LEU A 191 24.93 -15.89 18.49
C LEU A 191 25.17 -16.21 16.99
N GLU A 192 26.42 -16.08 16.51
CA GLU A 192 26.77 -16.46 15.13
C GLU A 192 27.13 -17.94 14.93
N LEU A 193 26.88 -18.83 15.89
CA LEU A 193 27.29 -20.23 15.78
C LEU A 193 26.21 -21.22 15.35
N PHE A 194 24.96 -20.77 15.07
CA PHE A 194 23.87 -21.65 14.58
C PHE A 194 23.16 -21.12 13.35
N ALA A 195 23.85 -20.44 12.46
CA ALA A 195 23.28 -19.93 11.21
C ALA A 195 23.29 -21.00 10.11
N THR A 196 22.33 -21.92 10.15
CA THR A 196 21.99 -22.80 9.02
C THR A 196 20.55 -22.55 8.53
N GLU A 197 20.12 -21.30 8.42
CA GLU A 197 19.05 -20.90 7.53
C GLU A 197 19.60 -19.84 6.58
N ARG A 198 19.99 -20.30 5.38
CA ARG A 198 20.52 -19.49 4.29
C ARG A 198 19.55 -18.36 3.97
N ASN A 199 19.96 -17.11 4.25
CA ASN A 199 19.58 -15.86 3.57
C ASN A 199 18.17 -15.81 2.98
N ASP A 200 17.12 -15.76 3.82
CA ASP A 200 15.80 -15.34 3.39
C ASP A 200 15.82 -13.83 3.11
N VAL A 201 16.07 -13.48 1.87
CA VAL A 201 16.07 -12.10 1.41
C VAL A 201 14.67 -11.51 1.61
N ARG A 202 14.58 -10.36 2.24
CA ARG A 202 13.31 -9.72 2.59
C ARG A 202 13.23 -8.28 2.13
N GLY A 203 12.02 -7.84 1.94
CA GLY A 203 11.69 -6.44 1.72
C GLY A 203 11.28 -6.11 0.30
N LEU A 204 10.22 -5.32 0.19
CA LEU A 204 9.76 -4.73 -1.06
C LEU A 204 9.87 -3.21 -1.01
N PRO A 205 10.23 -2.56 -2.13
CA PRO A 205 10.38 -1.12 -2.20
C PRO A 205 9.03 -0.42 -2.05
N ILE A 206 8.92 0.49 -1.08
CA ILE A 206 7.72 1.30 -0.88
C ILE A 206 7.64 2.35 -1.99
N GLY A 207 6.49 2.42 -2.69
CA GLY A 207 6.21 3.42 -3.71
C GLY A 207 6.05 2.88 -5.13
N ASN A 208 6.24 1.58 -5.35
CA ASN A 208 6.05 0.93 -6.64
C ASN A 208 4.70 0.19 -6.72
N LEU A 209 4.12 0.18 -7.94
CA LEU A 209 2.85 -0.49 -8.21
C LEU A 209 2.92 -1.99 -7.96
N THR A 210 3.97 -2.65 -8.44
CA THR A 210 4.19 -4.09 -8.26
C THR A 210 4.35 -4.48 -6.79
N SER A 211 4.99 -3.63 -5.97
CA SER A 211 5.12 -3.89 -4.54
C SER A 211 3.76 -3.93 -3.82
N GLN A 212 2.82 -3.07 -4.23
CA GLN A 212 1.46 -3.07 -3.68
C GLN A 212 0.69 -4.33 -4.08
N PHE A 213 0.84 -4.76 -5.32
CA PHE A 213 0.26 -6.01 -5.82
C PHE A 213 0.84 -7.22 -5.09
N PHE A 214 2.17 -7.32 -4.97
CA PHE A 214 2.84 -8.39 -4.25
C PHE A 214 2.45 -8.44 -2.77
N ALA A 215 2.30 -7.30 -2.13
CA ALA A 215 1.83 -7.22 -0.76
C ALA A 215 0.40 -7.77 -0.61
N ASN A 216 -0.52 -7.44 -1.52
CA ASN A 216 -1.86 -8.01 -1.50
C ASN A 216 -1.86 -9.52 -1.74
N LEU A 217 -1.05 -10.02 -2.69
CA LEU A 217 -0.91 -11.45 -2.97
C LEU A 217 -0.36 -12.20 -1.75
N TYR A 218 0.63 -11.63 -1.08
CA TYR A 218 1.25 -12.27 0.09
C TYR A 218 0.26 -12.47 1.24
N LEU A 219 -0.53 -11.44 1.58
CA LEU A 219 -1.55 -11.54 2.62
C LEU A 219 -2.86 -12.21 2.17
N ASN A 220 -3.02 -12.55 0.89
CA ASN A 220 -4.15 -13.36 0.48
C ASN A 220 -4.12 -14.75 1.13
N GLU A 221 -2.95 -15.31 1.46
CA GLU A 221 -2.85 -16.56 2.25
C GLU A 221 -3.53 -16.41 3.63
N LEU A 222 -3.34 -15.26 4.29
CA LEU A 222 -4.04 -14.93 5.53
C LEU A 222 -5.54 -14.78 5.30
N ASP A 223 -5.95 -14.07 4.25
CA ASP A 223 -7.35 -13.85 3.93
C ASP A 223 -8.10 -15.18 3.70
N GLN A 224 -7.49 -16.10 2.93
CA GLN A 224 -8.04 -17.42 2.66
C GLN A 224 -8.14 -18.26 3.95
N PHE A 225 -7.11 -18.23 4.79
CA PHE A 225 -7.13 -18.92 6.08
C PHE A 225 -8.23 -18.39 7.00
N VAL A 226 -8.36 -17.07 7.13
CA VAL A 226 -9.40 -16.47 8.00
C VAL A 226 -10.81 -16.79 7.48
N LYS A 227 -11.02 -16.77 6.17
CA LYS A 227 -12.34 -17.03 5.57
C LYS A 227 -12.71 -18.51 5.53
N HIS A 228 -11.77 -19.37 5.17
CA HIS A 228 -12.08 -20.78 4.88
C HIS A 228 -11.73 -21.74 6.02
N THR A 229 -10.65 -21.47 6.76
CA THR A 229 -10.24 -22.33 7.89
C THR A 229 -10.91 -21.86 9.19
N LEU A 230 -10.76 -20.58 9.53
CA LEU A 230 -11.38 -20.01 10.74
C LEU A 230 -12.88 -19.73 10.54
N LYS A 231 -13.37 -19.74 9.30
CA LYS A 231 -14.78 -19.46 8.93
C LYS A 231 -15.29 -18.12 9.45
N CYS A 232 -14.38 -17.15 9.65
CA CYS A 232 -14.71 -15.80 10.11
C CYS A 232 -15.44 -15.03 9.00
N ARG A 233 -16.77 -14.92 9.12
CA ARG A 233 -17.62 -14.24 8.12
C ARG A 233 -17.39 -12.74 8.10
N ALA A 234 -17.25 -12.12 9.28
CA ALA A 234 -17.06 -10.70 9.46
C ALA A 234 -15.56 -10.36 9.63
N TYR A 235 -14.87 -10.32 8.51
CA TYR A 235 -13.44 -10.01 8.39
C TYR A 235 -13.22 -9.04 7.25
N LEU A 236 -12.37 -8.05 7.45
CA LEU A 236 -11.94 -7.13 6.40
C LEU A 236 -10.45 -6.77 6.54
N ARG A 237 -9.82 -6.48 5.42
CA ARG A 237 -8.42 -6.06 5.35
C ARG A 237 -8.21 -4.83 4.46
N TYR A 238 -7.34 -3.94 4.90
CA TYR A 238 -6.81 -2.84 4.10
C TYR A 238 -5.29 -2.85 4.18
N MET A 239 -4.62 -3.41 3.19
CA MET A 239 -3.18 -3.68 3.13
C MET A 239 -2.76 -4.58 4.31
N ASP A 240 -1.93 -4.07 5.23
CA ASP A 240 -1.42 -4.72 6.43
C ASP A 240 -2.34 -4.59 7.65
N ASP A 241 -3.37 -3.77 7.57
CA ASP A 241 -4.30 -3.43 8.64
C ASP A 241 -5.61 -4.25 8.47
N PHE A 242 -5.96 -5.10 9.43
CA PHE A 242 -7.11 -6.00 9.31
C PHE A 242 -7.89 -6.18 10.61
N VAL A 243 -9.19 -6.47 10.47
CA VAL A 243 -10.12 -6.55 11.59
C VAL A 243 -10.99 -7.78 11.47
N LEU A 244 -11.09 -8.54 12.56
CA LEU A 244 -12.01 -9.66 12.75
C LEU A 244 -13.12 -9.22 13.72
N PHE A 245 -14.34 -9.64 13.45
CA PHE A 245 -15.50 -9.31 14.29
C PHE A 245 -16.26 -10.59 14.67
N SER A 246 -16.75 -10.63 15.91
CA SER A 246 -17.61 -11.72 16.39
C SER A 246 -18.57 -11.23 17.48
N ASN A 247 -19.58 -12.04 17.75
CA ASN A 247 -20.45 -11.89 18.93
C ASN A 247 -19.91 -12.62 20.16
N ASP A 248 -18.88 -13.46 19.98
CA ASP A 248 -18.19 -14.18 21.05
C ASP A 248 -16.72 -13.71 21.18
N GLY A 249 -16.37 -13.23 22.36
CA GLY A 249 -14.99 -12.79 22.66
C GLY A 249 -14.00 -13.97 22.78
N ASN A 250 -14.45 -15.16 23.15
CA ASN A 250 -13.59 -16.34 23.24
C ASN A 250 -13.24 -16.88 21.85
N GLU A 251 -14.19 -16.83 20.92
CA GLU A 251 -13.93 -17.14 19.51
C GLU A 251 -12.83 -16.23 18.93
N LEU A 252 -12.90 -14.91 19.19
CA LEU A 252 -11.86 -13.96 18.78
C LEU A 252 -10.49 -14.26 19.41
N LYS A 253 -10.44 -14.72 20.67
CA LYS A 253 -9.17 -15.16 21.31
C LYS A 253 -8.57 -16.38 20.59
N GLY A 254 -9.40 -17.33 20.23
CA GLY A 254 -9.01 -18.50 19.44
C GLY A 254 -8.45 -18.08 18.08
N TRP A 255 -9.18 -17.25 17.35
CA TRP A 255 -8.75 -16.74 16.05
C TRP A 255 -7.46 -15.92 16.13
N GLN A 256 -7.28 -15.10 17.17
CA GLN A 256 -6.04 -14.35 17.39
C GLN A 256 -4.82 -15.28 17.46
N ARG A 257 -4.90 -16.34 18.26
CA ARG A 257 -3.80 -17.32 18.39
C ARG A 257 -3.48 -17.97 17.04
N SER A 258 -4.49 -18.46 16.35
CA SER A 258 -4.31 -19.12 15.05
C SER A 258 -3.76 -18.17 13.96
N VAL A 259 -4.21 -16.91 13.94
CA VAL A 259 -3.71 -15.88 13.01
C VAL A 259 -2.25 -15.53 13.31
N VAL A 260 -1.89 -15.36 14.58
CA VAL A 260 -0.49 -15.09 15.00
C VAL A 260 0.40 -16.25 14.60
N GLU A 261 -0.03 -17.50 14.83
CA GLU A 261 0.70 -18.70 14.46
C GLU A 261 0.92 -18.82 12.94
N LEU A 262 -0.14 -18.63 12.13
CA LEU A 262 -0.03 -18.62 10.67
C LEU A 262 0.95 -17.56 10.18
N CYS A 263 0.80 -16.31 10.68
CA CYS A 263 1.68 -15.21 10.28
C CYS A 263 3.13 -15.52 10.62
N ARG A 264 3.40 -16.03 11.83
CA ARG A 264 4.75 -16.33 12.30
C ARG A 264 5.39 -17.49 11.54
N HIS A 265 4.69 -18.61 11.44
CA HIS A 265 5.27 -19.86 10.91
C HIS A 265 5.21 -19.95 9.39
N LYS A 266 4.07 -19.62 8.77
CA LYS A 266 3.88 -19.76 7.32
C LYS A 266 4.31 -18.51 6.54
N LEU A 267 3.99 -17.31 7.04
CA LEU A 267 4.26 -16.06 6.34
C LEU A 267 5.53 -15.35 6.83
N LYS A 268 6.15 -15.83 7.91
CA LYS A 268 7.35 -15.21 8.53
C LYS A 268 7.13 -13.72 8.85
N LEU A 269 5.91 -13.36 9.26
CA LEU A 269 5.48 -12.01 9.62
C LEU A 269 5.21 -11.92 11.12
N GLU A 270 5.52 -10.75 11.69
CA GLU A 270 5.15 -10.41 13.07
C GLU A 270 3.95 -9.45 13.09
N LEU A 271 3.06 -9.63 14.06
CA LEU A 271 1.92 -8.75 14.26
C LEU A 271 2.15 -7.75 15.39
N HIS A 272 1.58 -6.54 15.24
CA HIS A 272 1.41 -5.63 16.34
C HIS A 272 0.17 -6.03 17.14
N GLU A 273 0.34 -6.26 18.43
CA GLU A 273 -0.77 -6.42 19.35
C GLU A 273 -1.37 -5.05 19.68
N LYS A 274 -2.30 -4.60 18.87
CA LYS A 274 -3.01 -3.32 19.08
C LYS A 274 -4.16 -3.49 20.09
N GLY A 275 -3.81 -3.77 21.33
CA GLY A 275 -4.75 -3.59 22.45
C GLY A 275 -5.86 -4.63 22.58
N GLY A 276 -5.68 -5.87 22.10
CA GLY A 276 -6.58 -6.97 22.41
C GLY A 276 -7.98 -6.86 21.78
N ILE A 277 -8.90 -7.69 22.29
CA ILE A 277 -10.29 -7.72 21.87
C ILE A 277 -11.04 -6.55 22.53
N LYS A 278 -11.80 -5.82 21.73
CA LYS A 278 -12.57 -4.65 22.17
C LYS A 278 -14.07 -4.82 21.93
N ARG A 279 -14.86 -4.13 22.72
CA ARG A 279 -16.31 -4.03 22.51
C ARG A 279 -16.62 -2.96 21.47
N ARG A 280 -17.67 -3.16 20.66
CA ARG A 280 -18.10 -2.20 19.63
C ARG A 280 -18.35 -0.77 20.15
N GLY A 281 -18.77 -0.64 21.44
CA GLY A 281 -19.01 0.66 22.07
C GLY A 281 -17.74 1.49 22.26
N GLU A 282 -16.56 0.87 22.29
CA GLU A 282 -15.28 1.58 22.38
C GLU A 282 -14.89 2.29 21.08
N GLY A 283 -15.53 1.93 19.96
CA GLY A 283 -15.23 2.47 18.64
C GLY A 283 -13.94 1.92 18.02
N LEU A 284 -14.03 1.45 16.79
CA LEU A 284 -12.92 0.91 16.02
C LEU A 284 -12.06 2.04 15.42
N GLY A 285 -10.80 2.10 15.82
CA GLY A 285 -9.83 3.03 15.24
C GLY A 285 -9.25 2.48 13.93
N PHE A 286 -9.82 2.78 12.76
CA PHE A 286 -9.42 2.22 11.47
C PHE A 286 -9.26 3.32 10.41
N LEU A 287 -8.21 3.26 9.60
CA LEU A 287 -7.95 4.15 8.47
C LEU A 287 -8.12 5.66 8.78
N GLY A 288 -7.65 6.11 9.93
CA GLY A 288 -7.72 7.54 10.32
C GLY A 288 -9.05 7.99 10.92
N PHE A 289 -10.03 7.08 11.04
CA PHE A 289 -11.30 7.31 11.72
C PHE A 289 -11.44 6.50 12.99
N ARG A 290 -12.34 6.94 13.87
CA ARG A 290 -12.90 6.15 14.95
C ARG A 290 -14.34 5.83 14.58
N ILE A 291 -14.62 4.57 14.28
CA ILE A 291 -15.88 4.08 13.75
C ILE A 291 -16.72 3.54 14.89
N PHE A 292 -17.94 4.04 15.04
CA PHE A 292 -18.95 3.57 15.96
C PHE A 292 -20.12 2.96 15.20
N VAL A 293 -21.06 2.35 15.89
CA VAL A 293 -22.25 1.72 15.30
C VAL A 293 -23.06 2.70 14.43
N ARG A 294 -23.25 3.94 14.90
CA ARG A 294 -24.10 4.94 14.24
C ARG A 294 -23.32 6.05 13.52
N HIS A 295 -22.09 6.34 13.93
CA HIS A 295 -21.31 7.47 13.43
C HIS A 295 -19.82 7.14 13.27
N LYS A 296 -19.10 7.98 12.54
CA LYS A 296 -17.66 7.92 12.32
C LYS A 296 -17.03 9.28 12.61
N LEU A 297 -16.02 9.32 13.44
CA LEU A 297 -15.28 10.54 13.77
C LEU A 297 -13.86 10.48 13.19
N LEU A 298 -13.34 11.62 12.77
CA LEU A 298 -11.90 11.71 12.47
C LEU A 298 -11.07 11.50 13.75
N LYS A 299 -9.95 10.80 13.64
CA LYS A 299 -8.98 10.73 14.74
C LYS A 299 -8.42 12.11 15.03
N GLY A 300 -8.35 12.49 16.31
CA GLY A 300 -7.87 13.82 16.75
C GLY A 300 -6.50 14.18 16.16
N ASP A 301 -5.57 13.24 16.10
CA ASP A 301 -4.24 13.44 15.50
C ASP A 301 -4.30 13.89 14.03
N ALA A 302 -5.28 13.41 13.27
CA ALA A 302 -5.45 13.80 11.86
C ALA A 302 -5.91 15.27 11.75
N VAL A 303 -6.79 15.68 12.65
CA VAL A 303 -7.29 17.07 12.73
C VAL A 303 -6.16 18.00 13.16
N VAL A 304 -5.43 17.67 14.22
CA VAL A 304 -4.28 18.46 14.72
C VAL A 304 -3.22 18.64 13.63
N ARG A 305 -2.81 17.56 12.96
CA ARG A 305 -1.83 17.63 11.86
C ARG A 305 -2.32 18.52 10.73
N PHE A 306 -3.57 18.37 10.33
CA PHE A 306 -4.15 19.22 9.28
C PHE A 306 -4.14 20.69 9.68
N THR A 307 -4.63 21.03 10.87
CA THR A 307 -4.70 22.41 11.37
C THR A 307 -3.31 23.05 11.42
N ARG A 308 -2.29 22.32 11.91
CA ARG A 308 -0.90 22.79 11.93
C ARG A 308 -0.39 23.12 10.51
N ARG A 309 -0.60 22.22 9.54
CA ARG A 309 -0.18 22.45 8.14
C ARG A 309 -0.95 23.59 7.48
N ALA A 310 -2.24 23.68 7.74
CA ALA A 310 -3.07 24.75 7.20
C ALA A 310 -2.60 26.11 7.69
N ARG A 311 -2.28 26.26 8.99
CA ARG A 311 -1.69 27.48 9.56
C ARG A 311 -0.33 27.81 8.92
N GLN A 312 0.57 26.83 8.78
CA GLN A 312 1.87 27.04 8.15
C GLN A 312 1.73 27.52 6.70
N ARG A 313 0.83 26.91 5.92
CA ARG A 313 0.58 27.31 4.53
C ARG A 313 -0.15 28.66 4.44
N ALA A 314 -1.00 28.99 5.41
CA ALA A 314 -1.68 30.26 5.46
C ALA A 314 -0.70 31.43 5.58
N ARG A 315 0.36 31.31 6.37
CA ARG A 315 1.45 32.31 6.48
C ARG A 315 2.19 32.56 5.16
N GLN A 316 2.10 31.63 4.20
CA GLN A 316 2.75 31.74 2.89
C GLN A 316 1.80 32.23 1.77
N ILE A 317 0.54 32.50 2.07
CA ILE A 317 -0.46 32.89 1.05
C ILE A 317 -0.13 34.24 0.40
N SER A 318 0.46 35.16 1.16
CA SER A 318 0.87 36.49 0.69
C SER A 318 2.04 36.45 -0.30
N THR A 319 2.83 35.37 -0.30
CA THR A 319 4.08 35.29 -1.06
C THR A 319 3.89 34.94 -2.55
N SER A 320 2.84 34.22 -2.95
CA SER A 320 2.58 33.92 -4.37
C SER A 320 1.17 33.37 -4.64
N SER A 321 0.72 33.54 -5.88
CA SER A 321 -0.54 32.95 -6.39
C SER A 321 -0.51 31.41 -6.32
N MET A 322 0.66 30.81 -6.50
CA MET A 322 0.87 29.38 -6.39
C MET A 322 0.69 28.86 -4.94
N ALA A 323 1.18 29.62 -3.94
CA ALA A 323 0.99 29.27 -2.52
C ALA A 323 -0.50 29.30 -2.16
N ARG A 324 -1.24 30.33 -2.63
CA ARG A 324 -2.70 30.42 -2.47
C ARG A 324 -3.46 29.27 -3.11
N LYS A 325 -3.06 28.85 -4.31
CA LYS A 325 -3.62 27.69 -5.01
C LYS A 325 -3.41 26.41 -4.21
N ARG A 326 -2.16 26.13 -3.77
CA ARG A 326 -1.80 24.95 -2.96
C ARG A 326 -2.55 24.87 -1.63
N TYR A 327 -2.77 26.03 -0.99
CA TYR A 327 -3.57 26.11 0.23
C TYR A 327 -5.02 25.69 -0.02
N ARG A 328 -5.68 26.26 -1.05
CA ARG A 328 -7.07 25.94 -1.41
C ARG A 328 -7.25 24.48 -1.80
N GLU A 329 -6.34 23.93 -2.60
CA GLU A 329 -6.36 22.52 -3.00
C GLU A 329 -6.20 21.60 -1.79
N GLY A 330 -5.26 21.91 -0.89
CA GLY A 330 -5.06 21.16 0.35
C GLY A 330 -6.29 21.16 1.26
N TRP A 331 -6.95 22.30 1.40
CA TRP A 331 -8.21 22.43 2.15
C TRP A 331 -9.33 21.59 1.51
N ARG A 332 -9.54 21.72 0.20
CA ARG A 332 -10.59 20.99 -0.54
C ARG A 332 -10.39 19.47 -0.42
N SER A 333 -9.18 19.00 -0.61
CA SER A 333 -8.83 17.58 -0.51
C SER A 333 -9.10 17.04 0.89
N TRP A 334 -8.66 17.77 1.93
CA TRP A 334 -8.88 17.33 3.31
C TRP A 334 -10.34 17.40 3.72
N ALA A 335 -11.08 18.45 3.34
CA ALA A 335 -12.50 18.57 3.62
C ALA A 335 -13.30 17.46 2.92
N ALA A 336 -12.96 17.10 1.69
CA ALA A 336 -13.57 15.96 1.00
C ALA A 336 -13.35 14.64 1.77
N HIS A 337 -12.12 14.42 2.27
CA HIS A 337 -11.82 13.26 3.14
C HIS A 337 -12.61 13.33 4.47
N ALA A 338 -12.66 14.48 5.13
CA ALA A 338 -13.33 14.65 6.40
C ALA A 338 -14.84 14.36 6.32
N ARG A 339 -15.49 14.70 5.22
CA ARG A 339 -16.95 14.49 4.98
C ARG A 339 -17.39 13.02 5.02
N TYR A 340 -16.46 12.07 4.96
CA TYR A 340 -16.77 10.64 5.16
C TYR A 340 -17.07 10.27 6.62
N GLY A 341 -16.77 11.17 7.56
CA GLY A 341 -17.19 11.08 8.96
C GLY A 341 -18.25 12.11 9.30
N ASP A 342 -18.80 12.00 10.49
CA ASP A 342 -19.73 12.97 11.07
C ASP A 342 -18.95 14.20 11.56
N THR A 343 -18.54 15.04 10.63
CA THR A 343 -17.59 16.15 10.83
C THR A 343 -18.14 17.50 10.42
N HIS A 344 -19.46 17.63 10.27
CA HIS A 344 -20.08 18.86 9.82
C HIS A 344 -19.71 20.05 10.72
N GLY A 345 -19.93 19.95 12.03
CA GLY A 345 -19.57 21.00 12.99
C GLY A 345 -18.08 21.31 13.01
N LEU A 346 -17.21 20.27 12.91
CA LEU A 346 -15.77 20.45 12.82
C LEU A 346 -15.37 21.25 11.56
N LEU A 347 -15.97 20.93 10.42
CA LEU A 347 -15.70 21.63 9.16
C LEU A 347 -16.14 23.08 9.19
N LEU A 348 -17.31 23.40 9.80
CA LEU A 348 -17.77 24.76 10.00
C LEU A 348 -16.79 25.55 10.89
N HIS A 349 -16.46 25.03 12.07
CA HIS A 349 -15.52 25.66 13.00
C HIS A 349 -14.14 25.93 12.37
N LEU A 350 -13.58 24.95 11.67
CA LEU A 350 -12.30 25.13 11.00
C LEU A 350 -12.38 26.13 9.84
N ARG A 351 -13.51 26.22 9.14
CA ARG A 351 -13.73 27.17 8.04
C ARG A 351 -13.80 28.60 8.54
N GLU A 352 -14.44 28.84 9.67
CA GLU A 352 -14.48 30.17 10.33
C GLU A 352 -13.09 30.62 10.74
N ARG A 353 -12.33 29.76 11.44
CA ARG A 353 -10.93 30.04 11.79
C ARG A 353 -10.02 30.33 10.60
N HIS A 354 -10.29 29.75 9.45
CA HIS A 354 -9.49 29.97 8.24
C HIS A 354 -9.95 31.21 7.46
N ARG A 355 -11.17 31.68 7.64
CA ARG A 355 -11.64 32.98 7.07
C ARG A 355 -10.94 34.16 7.72
N THR A 356 -10.78 34.16 9.03
CA THR A 356 -10.05 35.21 9.78
C THR A 356 -8.58 35.29 9.34
N VAL A 357 -7.90 34.14 9.15
CA VAL A 357 -6.53 34.10 8.64
C VAL A 357 -6.40 34.61 7.19
N GLN A 358 -7.45 34.49 6.35
CA GLN A 358 -7.45 35.00 4.97
C GLN A 358 -7.73 36.50 4.86
N LYS A 359 -8.35 37.09 5.85
CA LYS A 359 -8.68 38.51 5.84
C LYS A 359 -7.59 39.41 6.42
N GLY A 360 -6.54 38.84 7.02
CA GLY A 360 -5.42 39.61 7.57
C GLY A 360 -5.80 40.46 8.80
N GLU A 361 -6.89 40.09 9.50
CA GLU A 361 -7.29 40.67 10.76
C GLU A 361 -6.67 39.84 11.90
N ASP A 362 -5.52 40.32 12.37
CA ASP A 362 -5.02 40.17 13.74
C ASP A 362 -4.28 41.46 14.10
#